data_676404124ac874a1282ee1f90e3db40b
#
_entry.id   676404124ac874a1282ee1f90e3db40b
#
_cell.length_a   1.000
_cell.length_b   1.000
_cell.length_c   1.000
_cell.angle_alpha   90.00
_cell.angle_beta   90.00
_cell.angle_gamma   90.00
#
_symmetry.space_group_name_H-M   'P 1'
#
loop_
_entity.id
_entity.type
_entity.pdbx_description
1 polymer ?
#
loop_
_entity_poly.entity_id
_entity_poly.type
_entity_poly.pdbx_seq_one_letter_code
_entity_poly.pdbx_strand_id
1 'polypeptide(L)'
;MAKTKWYELDNAAKIVPSTSRGSDTRVFRISCELKEEVDGALLQTALDRTVPDFPPFASVLRKGLFWYYLDSSSIRAVVQPENKPPCSAIYRDGRRRLLYRVI
;
A
#
# COMPACT_ATOMS: atom_id res chain seq x y z
N MET A 1 -23.54 -4.71 -2.25
CA MET A 1 -22.79 -3.47 -2.42
C MET A 1 -21.88 -3.25 -1.23
N ALA A 2 -20.58 -3.21 -1.45
CA ALA A 2 -19.63 -2.99 -0.35
C ALA A 2 -19.79 -1.57 0.18
N LYS A 3 -19.94 -1.43 1.49
CA LYS A 3 -19.94 -0.11 2.12
C LYS A 3 -18.55 0.50 2.02
N THR A 4 -18.47 1.72 1.51
CA THR A 4 -17.23 2.49 1.54
C THR A 4 -16.89 2.84 2.98
N LYS A 5 -15.74 2.39 3.45
CA LYS A 5 -15.20 2.74 4.76
C LYS A 5 -14.01 3.67 4.58
N TRP A 6 -13.88 4.63 5.45
CA TRP A 6 -12.71 5.47 5.54
C TRP A 6 -12.10 5.35 6.94
N TYR A 7 -10.80 5.55 7.03
CA TYR A 7 -10.06 5.45 8.27
C TYR A 7 -9.32 6.75 8.52
N GLU A 8 -9.46 7.29 9.71
CA GLU A 8 -8.71 8.46 10.13
C GLU A 8 -7.27 8.06 10.42
N LEU A 9 -6.33 8.89 9.97
CA LEU A 9 -4.92 8.74 10.33
C LEU A 9 -4.69 9.31 11.73
N ASP A 10 -3.81 8.67 12.52
CA ASP A 10 -3.35 9.26 13.77
C ASP A 10 -2.44 10.47 13.50
N ASN A 11 -2.11 11.21 14.55
CA ASN A 11 -1.32 12.44 14.41
C ASN A 11 0.07 12.20 13.81
N ALA A 12 0.71 11.06 14.11
CA ALA A 12 2.00 10.71 13.53
C ALA A 12 1.85 10.35 12.04
N ALA A 13 0.83 9.56 11.69
CA ALA A 13 0.58 9.16 10.32
C ALA A 13 0.22 10.35 9.41
N LYS A 14 -0.45 11.36 9.93
CA LYS A 14 -0.80 12.58 9.17
C LYS A 14 0.42 13.37 8.69
N ILE A 15 1.55 13.27 9.38
CA ILE A 15 2.78 13.98 9.03
C ILE A 15 3.49 13.29 7.86
N VAL A 16 3.43 11.97 7.75
CA VAL A 16 4.19 11.19 6.78
C VAL A 16 3.91 11.60 5.32
N PRO A 17 2.65 11.74 4.84
CA PRO A 17 2.42 12.13 3.45
C PRO A 17 2.96 13.52 3.10
N SER A 18 2.86 14.46 4.03
CA SER A 18 3.29 15.84 3.78
C SER A 18 4.82 16.01 3.83
N THR A 19 5.54 15.08 4.47
CA THR A 19 7.00 15.13 4.62
C THR A 19 7.74 14.15 3.69
N SER A 20 7.03 13.26 3.00
CA SER A 20 7.63 12.32 2.06
C SER A 20 8.19 13.05 0.84
N ARG A 21 9.44 12.74 0.45
CA ARG A 21 10.15 13.36 -0.66
C ARG A 21 10.87 12.29 -1.48
N GLY A 22 11.35 12.66 -2.67
CA GLY A 22 12.09 11.75 -3.54
C GLY A 22 13.34 11.14 -2.89
N SER A 23 14.01 11.87 -2.01
CA SER A 23 15.18 11.41 -1.23
C SER A 23 14.80 10.74 0.10
N ASP A 24 13.60 10.98 0.60
CA ASP A 24 13.07 10.40 1.83
C ASP A 24 11.61 10.01 1.59
N THR A 25 11.40 8.79 1.10
CA THR A 25 10.09 8.30 0.69
C THR A 25 9.25 7.78 1.86
N ARG A 26 9.83 7.61 3.03
CA ARG A 26 9.20 6.98 4.19
C ARG A 26 8.68 5.58 3.90
N VAL A 27 9.28 4.90 2.94
CA VAL A 27 8.96 3.53 2.55
C VAL A 27 9.96 2.59 3.17
N PHE A 28 9.50 1.49 3.74
CA PHE A 28 10.35 0.41 4.20
C PHE A 28 10.02 -0.89 3.46
N ARG A 29 10.97 -1.80 3.45
CA ARG A 29 10.83 -3.10 2.80
C ARG A 29 11.01 -4.21 3.82
N ILE A 30 10.12 -5.20 3.76
CA ILE A 30 10.26 -6.46 4.46
C ILE A 30 10.54 -7.53 3.42
N SER A 31 11.65 -8.25 3.56
CA SER A 31 12.05 -9.31 2.64
C SER A 31 12.08 -10.65 3.37
N CYS A 32 11.67 -11.68 2.68
CA CYS A 32 11.68 -13.04 3.18
C CYS A 32 12.27 -13.96 2.10
N GLU A 33 13.29 -14.73 2.45
CA GLU A 33 13.88 -15.72 1.56
C GLU A 33 13.30 -17.10 1.87
N LEU A 34 12.83 -17.80 0.85
CA LEU A 34 12.28 -19.13 0.97
C LEU A 34 13.28 -20.17 0.45
N LYS A 35 13.19 -21.41 0.92
CA LYS A 35 14.02 -22.50 0.45
C LYS A 35 13.68 -22.94 -0.97
N GLU A 36 12.41 -22.75 -1.35
CA GLU A 36 11.90 -23.13 -2.67
C GLU A 36 11.66 -21.89 -3.51
N GLU A 37 11.67 -22.05 -4.80
CA GLU A 37 11.35 -20.97 -5.73
C GLU A 37 9.93 -20.47 -5.50
N VAL A 38 9.75 -19.15 -5.52
CA VAL A 38 8.45 -18.53 -5.31
C VAL A 38 7.61 -18.67 -6.59
N ASP A 39 6.45 -19.30 -6.45
CA ASP A 39 5.44 -19.33 -7.51
C ASP A 39 4.58 -18.06 -7.40
N GLY A 40 4.72 -17.18 -8.38
CA GLY A 40 3.98 -15.92 -8.43
C GLY A 40 2.47 -16.09 -8.44
N ALA A 41 1.95 -17.13 -9.08
CA ALA A 41 0.51 -17.42 -9.13
C ALA A 41 -0.03 -17.85 -7.75
N LEU A 42 0.71 -18.68 -7.03
CA LEU A 42 0.36 -19.06 -5.66
C LEU A 42 0.46 -17.87 -4.70
N LEU A 43 1.47 -17.05 -4.86
CA LEU A 43 1.63 -15.83 -4.06
C LEU A 43 0.47 -14.86 -4.30
N GLN A 44 0.04 -14.69 -5.55
CA GLN A 44 -1.12 -13.87 -5.88
C GLN A 44 -2.40 -14.40 -5.22
N THR A 45 -2.62 -15.70 -5.25
CA THR A 45 -3.77 -16.34 -4.59
C THR A 45 -3.75 -16.10 -3.08
N ALA A 46 -2.59 -16.25 -2.46
CA ALA A 46 -2.42 -15.99 -1.03
C ALA A 46 -2.69 -14.52 -0.69
N LEU A 47 -2.20 -13.60 -1.51
CA LEU A 47 -2.44 -12.16 -1.35
C LEU A 47 -3.94 -11.85 -1.43
N ASP A 48 -4.64 -12.37 -2.43
CA ASP A 48 -6.08 -12.16 -2.62
C ASP A 48 -6.91 -12.68 -1.44
N ARG A 49 -6.45 -13.72 -0.77
CA ARG A 49 -7.11 -14.29 0.42
C ARG A 49 -6.78 -13.53 1.69
N THR A 50 -5.61 -12.91 1.76
CA THR A 50 -5.11 -12.25 2.97
C THR A 50 -5.64 -10.83 3.10
N VAL A 51 -5.70 -10.06 2.03
CA VAL A 51 -6.08 -8.65 2.05
C VAL A 51 -7.44 -8.39 2.71
N PRO A 52 -8.50 -9.19 2.49
CA PRO A 52 -9.79 -8.98 3.17
C PRO A 52 -9.74 -9.04 4.69
N ASP A 53 -8.76 -9.75 5.26
CA ASP A 53 -8.57 -9.83 6.71
C ASP A 53 -7.86 -8.59 7.28
N PHE A 54 -7.31 -7.75 6.40
CA PHE A 54 -6.59 -6.54 6.76
C PHE A 54 -7.11 -5.35 5.94
N PRO A 55 -8.32 -4.84 6.26
CA PRO A 55 -8.99 -3.81 5.44
C PRO A 55 -8.16 -2.57 5.10
N PRO A 56 -7.25 -2.06 5.97
CA PRO A 56 -6.40 -0.92 5.61
C PRO A 56 -5.52 -1.18 4.39
N PHE A 57 -5.15 -2.43 4.10
CA PHE A 57 -4.39 -2.78 2.91
C PHE A 57 -5.23 -2.76 1.62
N ALA A 58 -6.54 -2.63 1.72
CA ALA A 58 -7.44 -2.40 0.59
C ALA A 58 -7.87 -0.93 0.52
N SER A 59 -7.04 -0.02 0.98
CA SER A 59 -7.34 1.41 1.07
C SER A 59 -6.34 2.23 0.29
N VAL A 60 -6.77 3.41 -0.13
CA VAL A 60 -5.91 4.42 -0.75
C VAL A 60 -5.86 5.66 0.13
N LEU A 61 -4.75 6.37 0.10
CA LEU A 61 -4.61 7.63 0.82
C LEU A 61 -5.28 8.75 0.01
N ARG A 62 -6.15 9.49 0.66
CA ARG A 62 -6.82 10.65 0.10
C ARG A 62 -6.52 11.89 0.91
N LYS A 63 -6.43 13.00 0.21
CA LYS A 63 -6.28 14.32 0.81
C LYS A 63 -7.66 14.96 0.95
N GLY A 64 -8.09 15.21 2.21
CA GLY A 64 -9.26 16.03 2.52
C GLY A 64 -8.93 17.51 2.49
N LEU A 65 -9.88 18.35 2.94
CA LEU A 65 -9.66 19.80 3.01
C LEU A 65 -8.57 20.19 4.00
N PHE A 66 -8.47 19.45 5.12
CA PHE A 66 -7.57 19.78 6.23
C PHE A 66 -6.64 18.64 6.65
N TRP A 67 -6.91 17.39 6.22
CA TRP A 67 -6.13 16.23 6.63
C TRP A 67 -6.17 15.14 5.58
N TYR A 68 -5.22 14.19 5.70
CA TYR A 68 -5.23 12.94 4.95
C TYR A 68 -6.06 11.88 5.65
N TYR A 69 -6.65 10.97 4.89
CA TYR A 69 -7.39 9.83 5.41
C TYR A 69 -7.26 8.63 4.47
N LEU A 70 -7.53 7.43 5.00
CA LEU A 70 -7.58 6.20 4.21
C LEU A 70 -9.02 5.94 3.78
N ASP A 71 -9.21 5.71 2.49
CA ASP A 71 -10.52 5.42 1.90
C ASP A 71 -10.49 4.02 1.28
N SER A 72 -11.55 3.24 1.49
CA SER A 72 -11.68 1.90 0.90
C SER A 72 -11.57 1.96 -0.61
N SER A 73 -10.89 0.97 -1.18
CA SER A 73 -10.66 0.88 -2.62
C SER A 73 -10.94 -0.52 -3.12
N SER A 74 -11.40 -0.61 -4.36
CA SER A 74 -11.51 -1.87 -5.10
C SER A 74 -10.23 -2.22 -5.86
N ILE A 75 -9.16 -1.43 -5.72
CA ILE A 75 -7.88 -1.72 -6.37
C ILE A 75 -7.32 -3.02 -5.82
N ARG A 76 -7.09 -3.97 -6.71
CA ARG A 76 -6.48 -5.26 -6.37
C ARG A 76 -4.97 -5.11 -6.28
N ALA A 77 -4.39 -5.63 -5.20
CA ALA A 77 -2.94 -5.77 -5.11
C ALA A 77 -2.49 -6.91 -6.04
N VAL A 78 -1.53 -6.62 -6.90
CA VAL A 78 -1.00 -7.58 -7.87
C VAL A 78 0.49 -7.82 -7.57
N VAL A 79 0.88 -9.09 -7.47
CA VAL A 79 2.28 -9.48 -7.35
C VAL A 79 3.03 -9.04 -8.60
N GLN A 80 4.14 -8.35 -8.44
CA GLN A 80 4.92 -7.78 -9.52
C GLN A 80 6.37 -8.25 -9.47
N PRO A 81 7.04 -8.36 -10.62
CA PRO A 81 8.49 -8.51 -10.61
C PRO A 81 9.15 -7.24 -10.07
N GLU A 82 10.31 -7.40 -9.46
CA GLU A 82 11.08 -6.26 -9.00
C GLU A 82 11.63 -5.47 -10.20
N ASN A 83 11.22 -4.24 -10.35
CA ASN A 83 11.57 -3.40 -11.50
C ASN A 83 11.95 -1.96 -11.10
N LYS A 84 12.09 -1.70 -9.82
CA LYS A 84 12.45 -0.39 -9.26
C LYS A 84 13.44 -0.56 -8.12
N PRO A 85 14.23 0.47 -7.80
CA PRO A 85 15.10 0.45 -6.63
C PRO A 85 14.31 0.17 -5.35
N PRO A 86 14.92 -0.52 -4.35
CA PRO A 86 14.27 -0.74 -3.06
C PRO A 86 13.79 0.56 -2.43
N CYS A 87 12.65 0.49 -1.75
CA CYS A 87 12.05 1.64 -1.05
C CYS A 87 11.76 2.85 -1.93
N SER A 88 11.54 2.65 -3.22
CA SER A 88 11.03 3.70 -4.11
C SER A 88 9.68 4.23 -3.64
N ALA A 89 9.42 5.51 -3.91
CA ALA A 89 8.17 6.15 -3.50
C ALA A 89 6.95 5.39 -4.04
N ILE A 90 6.02 5.10 -3.16
CA ILE A 90 4.74 4.46 -3.49
C ILE A 90 3.63 5.50 -3.58
N TYR A 91 3.59 6.41 -2.61
CA TYR A 91 2.60 7.47 -2.59
C TYR A 91 3.00 8.60 -3.54
N ARG A 92 2.02 9.04 -4.34
CA ARG A 92 2.11 10.26 -5.14
C ARG A 92 0.83 11.05 -4.96
N ASP A 93 0.97 12.34 -4.68
CA ASP A 93 -0.17 13.22 -4.49
C ASP A 93 -1.08 13.24 -5.72
N GLY A 94 -2.39 13.20 -5.47
CA GLY A 94 -3.40 13.19 -6.52
C GLY A 94 -3.62 11.85 -7.23
N ARG A 95 -2.90 10.80 -6.89
CA ARG A 95 -3.07 9.48 -7.48
C ARG A 95 -3.65 8.47 -6.48
N ARG A 96 -4.66 7.75 -6.93
CA ARG A 96 -5.24 6.65 -6.16
C ARG A 96 -4.40 5.39 -6.35
N ARG A 97 -3.59 5.05 -5.36
CA ARG A 97 -2.77 3.83 -5.36
C ARG A 97 -2.75 3.21 -3.98
N LEU A 98 -2.60 1.91 -3.93
CA LEU A 98 -2.30 1.22 -2.69
C LEU A 98 -0.95 1.70 -2.14
N LEU A 99 -0.82 1.71 -0.83
CA LEU A 99 0.38 2.20 -0.14
C LEU A 99 1.42 1.10 0.11
N TYR A 100 1.33 -0.01 -0.59
CA TYR A 100 2.29 -1.11 -0.51
C TYR A 100 2.41 -1.81 -1.86
N ARG A 101 3.47 -2.58 -2.00
CA ARG A 101 3.73 -3.42 -3.17
C ARG A 101 4.17 -4.80 -2.71
N VAL A 102 3.74 -5.82 -3.41
CA VAL A 102 4.23 -7.20 -3.27
C VAL A 102 5.06 -7.52 -4.51
N ILE A 103 6.32 -7.89 -4.30
CA ILE A 103 7.31 -8.07 -5.36
C ILE A 103 7.91 -9.47 -5.24
#